data_9bf591cba61eaf5de1b01e9e8683897b
#
_entry.id   9bf591cba61eaf5de1b01e9e8683897b
#
_cell.length_a   1.000
_cell.length_b   1.000
_cell.length_c   1.000
_cell.angle_alpha   90.00
_cell.angle_beta   90.00
_cell.angle_gamma   90.00
#
_symmetry.space_group_name_H-M   'P 1'
#
loop_
_entity.id
_entity.type
_entity.pdbx_description
1 polymer ?
#
loop_
_entity_poly.entity_id
_entity_poly.type
_entity_poly.pdbx_seq_one_letter_code
_entity_poly.pdbx_strand_id
1 'polypeptide(L)'
;DSTGKYVIPVLSGHIGGANDLSKELANLLGAEAIITTQSDNANLWALDTLGKKYDWTLIAKDSNAAISTFVNGKPTALLLDIRDKGTDYLERTVPSHVSIFYSFEAIPQQDYELLMIVSPQQYDTSIPTITYIPKVLHLGMGCRKDMQGDPTVVYEHIKDVLRDKRLYPEALA
;
A
#
# COMPACT_ATOMS: atom_id res chain seq x y z
N ASP A 1 14.71 -7.76 -27.73
CA ASP A 1 14.56 -8.72 -28.80
C ASP A 1 15.81 -8.80 -29.68
N SER A 2 15.87 -9.75 -30.59
CA SER A 2 17.05 -9.95 -31.47
C SER A 2 17.23 -8.85 -32.53
N THR A 3 16.23 -8.02 -32.79
CA THR A 3 16.30 -6.93 -33.75
C THR A 3 16.77 -5.61 -33.15
N GLY A 4 16.90 -5.51 -31.84
CA GLY A 4 17.23 -4.29 -31.11
C GLY A 4 16.13 -3.21 -31.15
N LYS A 5 14.95 -3.53 -31.65
CA LYS A 5 13.82 -2.59 -31.74
C LYS A 5 12.97 -2.56 -30.49
N TYR A 6 12.94 -3.66 -29.72
CA TYR A 6 12.06 -3.79 -28.58
C TYR A 6 12.81 -4.28 -27.34
N VAL A 7 12.50 -3.70 -26.19
CA VAL A 7 12.92 -4.20 -24.86
C VAL A 7 11.68 -4.76 -24.17
N ILE A 8 11.72 -6.05 -23.81
CA ILE A 8 10.55 -6.80 -23.31
C ILE A 8 10.89 -7.38 -21.93
N PRO A 9 10.29 -6.88 -20.83
CA PRO A 9 10.44 -7.52 -19.51
C PRO A 9 9.66 -8.83 -19.49
N VAL A 10 10.31 -9.91 -19.08
CA VAL A 10 9.71 -11.26 -19.06
C VAL A 10 9.27 -11.66 -17.66
N LEU A 11 9.97 -11.19 -16.63
CA LEU A 11 9.72 -11.53 -15.22
C LEU A 11 9.93 -10.30 -14.33
N SER A 12 9.29 -10.33 -13.14
CA SER A 12 9.49 -9.33 -12.07
C SER A 12 9.22 -7.89 -12.49
N GLY A 13 8.13 -7.67 -13.23
CA GLY A 13 7.77 -6.38 -13.83
C GLY A 13 7.77 -5.22 -12.83
N HIS A 14 7.00 -5.34 -11.72
CA HIS A 14 6.86 -4.28 -10.70
C HIS A 14 7.87 -4.42 -9.57
N ILE A 15 7.74 -5.44 -8.71
CA ILE A 15 8.56 -5.61 -7.50
C ILE A 15 10.06 -5.71 -7.84
N GLY A 16 10.39 -6.41 -8.93
CA GLY A 16 11.77 -6.55 -9.39
C GLY A 16 12.28 -5.39 -10.23
N GLY A 17 11.43 -4.41 -10.56
CA GLY A 17 11.81 -3.21 -11.33
C GLY A 17 12.07 -3.45 -12.82
N ALA A 18 11.73 -4.62 -13.37
CA ALA A 18 12.03 -4.95 -14.75
C ALA A 18 11.29 -4.06 -15.76
N ASN A 19 10.09 -3.56 -15.43
CA ASN A 19 9.35 -2.64 -16.28
C ASN A 19 10.08 -1.28 -16.38
N ASP A 20 10.55 -0.73 -15.26
CA ASP A 20 11.26 0.55 -15.24
C ASP A 20 12.61 0.44 -15.92
N LEU A 21 13.37 -0.63 -15.64
CA LEU A 21 14.63 -0.92 -16.33
C LEU A 21 14.44 -1.08 -17.83
N SER A 22 13.34 -1.71 -18.27
CA SER A 22 13.02 -1.86 -19.69
C SER A 22 12.76 -0.53 -20.38
N LYS A 23 12.10 0.42 -19.71
CA LYS A 23 11.89 1.79 -20.22
C LYS A 23 13.21 2.54 -20.33
N GLU A 24 14.08 2.45 -19.32
CA GLU A 24 15.41 3.07 -19.35
C GLU A 24 16.28 2.51 -20.49
N LEU A 25 16.35 1.18 -20.61
CA LEU A 25 17.11 0.53 -21.68
C LEU A 25 16.56 0.88 -23.07
N ALA A 26 15.23 0.92 -23.23
CA ALA A 26 14.62 1.32 -24.50
C ALA A 26 15.02 2.74 -24.88
N ASN A 27 14.98 3.68 -23.94
CA ASN A 27 15.43 5.07 -24.18
C ASN A 27 16.89 5.15 -24.57
N LEU A 28 17.79 4.39 -23.91
CA LEU A 28 19.22 4.37 -24.22
C LEU A 28 19.53 3.77 -25.59
N LEU A 29 18.76 2.79 -26.02
CA LEU A 29 18.98 2.05 -27.28
C LEU A 29 18.21 2.64 -28.47
N GLY A 30 17.37 3.66 -28.25
CA GLY A 30 16.43 4.13 -29.27
C GLY A 30 15.40 3.07 -29.67
N ALA A 31 15.07 2.17 -28.73
CA ALA A 31 14.12 1.08 -28.89
C ALA A 31 12.76 1.40 -28.23
N GLU A 32 11.78 0.51 -28.39
CA GLU A 32 10.48 0.60 -27.75
C GLU A 32 10.37 -0.42 -26.60
N ALA A 33 9.88 0.02 -25.43
CA ALA A 33 9.62 -0.87 -24.29
C ALA A 33 8.22 -1.49 -24.45
N ILE A 34 8.14 -2.82 -24.54
CA ILE A 34 6.88 -3.56 -24.61
C ILE A 34 6.52 -4.06 -23.22
N ILE A 35 5.72 -3.28 -22.49
CA ILE A 35 5.25 -3.62 -21.16
C ILE A 35 3.86 -4.26 -21.30
N THR A 36 3.73 -5.50 -20.80
CA THR A 36 2.50 -6.30 -20.95
C THR A 36 1.79 -6.60 -19.62
N THR A 37 2.25 -6.01 -18.50
CA THR A 37 1.58 -6.17 -17.21
C THR A 37 0.20 -5.52 -17.24
N GLN A 38 -0.80 -6.23 -16.73
CA GLN A 38 -2.20 -5.83 -16.85
C GLN A 38 -2.49 -4.48 -16.17
N SER A 39 -1.86 -4.21 -15.02
CA SER A 39 -1.98 -2.92 -14.32
C SER A 39 -1.43 -1.75 -15.11
N ASP A 40 -0.29 -1.92 -15.80
CA ASP A 40 0.28 -0.85 -16.66
C ASP A 40 -0.60 -0.59 -17.87
N ASN A 41 -1.11 -1.64 -18.51
CA ASN A 41 -1.99 -1.51 -19.69
C ASN A 41 -3.36 -0.90 -19.34
N ALA A 42 -3.88 -1.16 -18.14
CA ALA A 42 -5.16 -0.63 -17.67
C ALA A 42 -5.03 0.75 -17.00
N ASN A 43 -3.82 1.29 -16.89
CA ASN A 43 -3.53 2.55 -16.16
C ASN A 43 -3.99 2.51 -14.70
N LEU A 44 -3.89 1.33 -14.07
CA LEU A 44 -4.28 1.08 -12.68
C LEU A 44 -3.09 1.23 -11.74
N TRP A 45 -3.37 1.40 -10.45
CA TRP A 45 -2.33 1.40 -9.43
C TRP A 45 -1.65 0.02 -9.31
N ALA A 46 -0.32 0.00 -9.26
CA ALA A 46 0.44 -1.20 -8.95
C ALA A 46 0.42 -1.43 -7.43
N LEU A 47 -0.56 -2.19 -6.93
CA LEU A 47 -0.82 -2.34 -5.50
C LEU A 47 0.36 -2.92 -4.72
N ASP A 48 1.18 -3.75 -5.35
CA ASP A 48 2.37 -4.37 -4.76
C ASP A 48 3.54 -3.38 -4.51
N THR A 49 3.58 -2.28 -5.26
CA THR A 49 4.63 -1.25 -5.15
C THR A 49 4.15 0.09 -4.65
N LEU A 50 2.83 0.30 -4.59
CA LEU A 50 2.22 1.56 -4.17
C LEU A 50 2.74 2.02 -2.80
N GLY A 51 2.83 1.11 -1.81
CA GLY A 51 3.32 1.42 -0.48
C GLY A 51 4.78 1.88 -0.48
N LYS A 52 5.64 1.29 -1.31
CA LYS A 52 7.07 1.65 -1.39
C LYS A 52 7.28 3.10 -1.83
N LYS A 53 6.43 3.60 -2.73
CA LYS A 53 6.52 4.97 -3.25
C LYS A 53 6.29 6.03 -2.18
N TYR A 54 5.52 5.71 -1.13
CA TYR A 54 5.13 6.64 -0.08
C TYR A 54 5.64 6.25 1.31
N ASP A 55 6.56 5.27 1.39
CA ASP A 55 7.09 4.71 2.64
C ASP A 55 5.98 4.13 3.54
N TRP A 56 4.97 3.53 2.95
CA TRP A 56 3.91 2.82 3.63
C TRP A 56 4.23 1.33 3.71
N THR A 57 4.01 0.72 4.85
CA THR A 57 4.13 -0.75 5.01
C THR A 57 2.87 -1.43 4.46
N LEU A 58 3.05 -2.40 3.57
CA LEU A 58 1.96 -3.19 3.01
C LEU A 58 1.69 -4.43 3.87
N ILE A 59 0.43 -4.63 4.27
CA ILE A 59 -0.07 -5.86 4.89
C ILE A 59 -1.28 -6.37 4.11
N ALA A 60 -1.26 -7.65 3.74
CA ALA A 60 -2.39 -8.35 3.16
C ALA A 60 -2.31 -9.84 3.50
N LYS A 61 -3.45 -10.47 3.77
CA LYS A 61 -3.52 -11.91 4.01
C LYS A 61 -3.20 -12.71 2.72
N ASP A 62 -3.69 -12.23 1.60
CA ASP A 62 -3.42 -12.73 0.25
C ASP A 62 -3.32 -11.54 -0.71
N SER A 63 -2.10 -11.06 -0.92
CA SER A 63 -1.84 -9.92 -1.80
C SER A 63 -2.13 -10.25 -3.27
N ASN A 64 -1.89 -11.49 -3.70
CA ASN A 64 -2.12 -11.88 -5.09
C ASN A 64 -3.62 -11.90 -5.41
N ALA A 65 -4.46 -12.43 -4.50
CA ALA A 65 -5.91 -12.40 -4.66
C ALA A 65 -6.44 -10.96 -4.68
N ALA A 66 -5.95 -10.09 -3.77
CA ALA A 66 -6.34 -8.68 -3.74
C ALA A 66 -5.97 -7.95 -5.04
N ILE A 67 -4.73 -8.13 -5.53
CA ILE A 67 -4.28 -7.55 -6.80
C ILE A 67 -5.13 -8.06 -7.96
N SER A 68 -5.40 -9.36 -8.02
CA SER A 68 -6.25 -9.95 -9.07
C SER A 68 -7.65 -9.37 -9.05
N THR A 69 -8.28 -9.23 -7.88
CA THR A 69 -9.60 -8.62 -7.72
C THR A 69 -9.61 -7.18 -8.24
N PHE A 70 -8.61 -6.39 -7.85
CA PHE A 70 -8.47 -5.00 -8.26
C PHE A 70 -8.25 -4.83 -9.78
N VAL A 71 -7.32 -5.59 -10.35
CA VAL A 71 -6.96 -5.49 -11.78
C VAL A 71 -8.10 -5.97 -12.69
N ASN A 72 -8.95 -6.88 -12.20
CA ASN A 72 -10.16 -7.32 -12.90
C ASN A 72 -11.34 -6.31 -12.78
N GLY A 73 -11.12 -5.13 -12.19
CA GLY A 73 -12.12 -4.07 -12.12
C GLY A 73 -13.29 -4.37 -11.18
N LYS A 74 -13.08 -5.22 -10.18
CA LYS A 74 -14.11 -5.55 -9.19
C LYS A 74 -14.39 -4.38 -8.25
N PRO A 75 -15.64 -4.21 -7.77
CA PRO A 75 -15.99 -3.15 -6.83
C PRO A 75 -15.02 -3.10 -5.65
N THR A 76 -14.32 -1.98 -5.50
CA THR A 76 -13.28 -1.80 -4.49
C THR A 76 -13.59 -0.56 -3.66
N ALA A 77 -13.62 -0.70 -2.32
CA ALA A 77 -13.65 0.42 -1.39
C ALA A 77 -12.23 0.84 -1.03
N LEU A 78 -11.97 2.14 -0.95
CA LEU A 78 -10.71 2.71 -0.48
C LEU A 78 -10.98 3.60 0.74
N LEU A 79 -10.49 3.19 1.90
CA LEU A 79 -10.50 3.99 3.13
C LEU A 79 -9.23 4.84 3.21
N LEU A 80 -9.39 6.15 3.30
CA LEU A 80 -8.30 7.11 3.53
C LEU A 80 -8.47 7.76 4.91
N ASP A 81 -7.74 7.25 5.88
CA ASP A 81 -7.81 7.68 7.28
C ASP A 81 -6.83 8.80 7.63
N ILE A 82 -5.88 9.05 6.73
CA ILE A 82 -4.87 10.10 6.85
C ILE A 82 -4.83 10.98 5.61
N ARG A 83 -4.09 12.09 5.72
CA ARG A 83 -3.80 12.99 4.60
C ARG A 83 -2.29 13.14 4.44
N ASP A 84 -1.79 12.71 3.28
CA ASP A 84 -0.41 12.89 2.85
C ASP A 84 -0.31 12.95 1.31
N LYS A 85 0.92 13.02 0.77
CA LYS A 85 1.14 13.06 -0.68
C LYS A 85 0.64 11.79 -1.39
N GLY A 86 0.64 10.65 -0.70
CA GLY A 86 0.16 9.38 -1.26
C GLY A 86 -1.35 9.36 -1.37
N THR A 87 -2.06 9.76 -0.32
CA THR A 87 -3.53 9.87 -0.36
C THR A 87 -4.01 10.92 -1.35
N ASP A 88 -3.30 12.06 -1.48
CA ASP A 88 -3.57 13.06 -2.52
C ASP A 88 -3.40 12.49 -3.94
N TYR A 89 -2.42 11.63 -4.15
CA TYR A 89 -2.24 10.94 -5.43
C TYR A 89 -3.39 9.98 -5.71
N LEU A 90 -3.79 9.16 -4.73
CA LEU A 90 -4.89 8.21 -4.88
C LEU A 90 -6.21 8.92 -5.21
N GLU A 91 -6.51 10.03 -4.52
CA GLU A 91 -7.73 10.82 -4.81
C GLU A 91 -7.76 11.39 -6.23
N ARG A 92 -6.60 11.83 -6.74
CA ARG A 92 -6.52 12.41 -8.10
C ARG A 92 -6.53 11.38 -9.22
N THR A 93 -6.17 10.14 -8.93
CA THR A 93 -5.98 9.09 -9.94
C THR A 93 -6.91 7.90 -9.73
N VAL A 94 -8.02 8.09 -9.00
CA VAL A 94 -8.95 7.02 -8.63
C VAL A 94 -9.50 6.29 -9.86
N PRO A 95 -9.35 4.96 -9.95
CA PRO A 95 -9.97 4.16 -11.01
C PRO A 95 -11.49 4.13 -10.87
N SER A 96 -12.21 3.94 -11.98
CA SER A 96 -13.67 4.00 -12.03
C SER A 96 -14.40 2.96 -11.16
N HIS A 97 -13.75 1.85 -10.84
CA HIS A 97 -14.31 0.79 -9.99
C HIS A 97 -13.97 0.96 -8.49
N VAL A 98 -13.30 2.06 -8.12
CA VAL A 98 -12.91 2.36 -6.74
C VAL A 98 -13.77 3.48 -6.18
N SER A 99 -14.34 3.28 -4.99
CA SER A 99 -15.05 4.31 -4.22
C SER A 99 -14.24 4.70 -2.99
N ILE A 100 -14.07 6.01 -2.78
CA ILE A 100 -13.28 6.54 -1.66
C ILE A 100 -14.18 6.82 -0.46
N PHE A 101 -13.72 6.45 0.72
CA PHE A 101 -14.34 6.69 2.01
C PHE A 101 -13.32 7.31 2.98
N TYR A 102 -13.81 8.13 3.90
CA TYR A 102 -13.03 8.79 4.94
C TYR A 102 -13.41 8.37 6.36
N SER A 103 -14.33 7.41 6.46
CA SER A 103 -14.74 6.74 7.70
C SER A 103 -15.04 5.29 7.37
N PHE A 104 -14.58 4.39 8.21
CA PHE A 104 -14.80 2.95 8.05
C PHE A 104 -16.28 2.60 8.16
N GLU A 105 -17.01 3.27 9.07
CA GLU A 105 -18.43 3.06 9.31
C GLU A 105 -19.32 3.46 8.11
N ALA A 106 -18.80 4.33 7.24
CA ALA A 106 -19.51 4.76 6.04
C ALA A 106 -19.43 3.75 4.89
N ILE A 107 -18.60 2.68 5.01
CA ILE A 107 -18.41 1.70 3.95
C ILE A 107 -19.54 0.67 3.97
N PRO A 108 -20.39 0.58 2.94
CA PRO A 108 -21.37 -0.49 2.80
C PRO A 108 -20.67 -1.78 2.35
N GLN A 109 -20.13 -2.52 3.32
CA GLN A 109 -19.19 -3.63 3.09
C GLN A 109 -19.73 -4.70 2.13
N GLN A 110 -21.04 -4.94 2.10
CA GLN A 110 -21.68 -5.91 1.22
C GLN A 110 -21.60 -5.56 -0.29
N ASP A 111 -21.27 -4.30 -0.62
CA ASP A 111 -21.24 -3.81 -2.00
C ASP A 111 -19.84 -3.93 -2.65
N TYR A 112 -18.83 -4.36 -1.88
CA TYR A 112 -17.43 -4.40 -2.32
C TYR A 112 -16.83 -5.80 -2.20
N GLU A 113 -15.98 -6.14 -3.18
CA GLU A 113 -15.22 -7.39 -3.21
C GLU A 113 -13.79 -7.22 -2.67
N LEU A 114 -13.29 -5.99 -2.57
CA LEU A 114 -11.99 -5.64 -2.03
C LEU A 114 -12.09 -4.36 -1.18
N LEU A 115 -11.38 -4.35 -0.05
CA LEU A 115 -11.18 -3.18 0.77
C LEU A 115 -9.69 -2.80 0.79
N MET A 116 -9.38 -1.63 0.28
CA MET A 116 -8.07 -0.99 0.41
C MET A 116 -8.11 -0.01 1.58
N ILE A 117 -7.13 -0.08 2.47
CA ILE A 117 -7.06 0.78 3.66
C ILE A 117 -5.72 1.52 3.68
N VAL A 118 -5.74 2.83 3.84
CA VAL A 118 -4.57 3.65 4.17
C VAL A 118 -4.77 4.22 5.57
N SER A 119 -4.22 3.55 6.58
CA SER A 119 -4.48 3.87 7.98
C SER A 119 -3.41 3.34 8.93
N PRO A 120 -3.09 4.05 10.02
CA PRO A 120 -2.33 3.51 11.15
C PRO A 120 -3.18 2.58 12.03
N GLN A 121 -4.50 2.53 11.83
CA GLN A 121 -5.46 1.82 12.67
C GLN A 121 -5.87 0.47 12.07
N GLN A 122 -6.13 -0.50 12.95
CA GLN A 122 -6.64 -1.83 12.59
C GLN A 122 -8.16 -1.83 12.56
N TYR A 123 -8.73 -2.39 11.49
CA TYR A 123 -10.17 -2.56 11.30
C TYR A 123 -10.52 -4.03 11.16
N ASP A 124 -11.66 -4.44 11.75
CA ASP A 124 -12.21 -5.77 11.56
C ASP A 124 -13.21 -5.76 10.40
N THR A 125 -12.95 -6.62 9.43
CA THR A 125 -13.79 -6.74 8.23
C THR A 125 -13.79 -8.19 7.72
N SER A 126 -14.87 -8.58 7.07
CA SER A 126 -15.00 -9.87 6.37
C SER A 126 -14.59 -9.78 4.90
N ILE A 127 -14.43 -8.56 4.35
CA ILE A 127 -14.02 -8.35 2.96
C ILE A 127 -12.52 -8.63 2.83
N PRO A 128 -12.05 -9.26 1.74
CA PRO A 128 -10.62 -9.32 1.41
C PRO A 128 -10.00 -7.93 1.47
N THR A 129 -8.88 -7.80 2.19
CA THR A 129 -8.32 -6.49 2.51
C THR A 129 -6.83 -6.41 2.16
N ILE A 130 -6.43 -5.25 1.63
CA ILE A 130 -5.04 -4.83 1.49
C ILE A 130 -4.85 -3.52 2.25
N THR A 131 -3.92 -3.50 3.20
CA THR A 131 -3.68 -2.35 4.08
C THR A 131 -2.31 -1.77 3.84
N TYR A 132 -2.26 -0.46 3.67
CA TYR A 132 -1.05 0.36 3.62
C TYR A 132 -0.96 1.15 4.92
N ILE A 133 0.11 0.93 5.67
CA ILE A 133 0.32 1.54 6.99
C ILE A 133 1.31 2.68 6.84
N PRO A 134 0.86 3.94 6.92
CA PRO A 134 1.72 5.10 6.85
C PRO A 134 2.45 5.32 8.18
N LYS A 135 3.69 5.80 8.13
CA LYS A 135 4.49 6.16 9.30
C LYS A 135 4.10 7.56 9.79
N VAL A 136 3.03 7.63 10.56
CA VAL A 136 2.43 8.91 11.02
C VAL A 136 2.32 9.02 12.53
N LEU A 137 2.64 7.95 13.26
CA LEU A 137 2.56 7.96 14.72
C LEU A 137 3.88 8.39 15.32
N HIS A 138 3.85 9.35 16.23
CA HIS A 138 5.00 9.78 17.01
C HIS A 138 4.79 9.40 18.48
N LEU A 139 5.78 8.70 19.05
CA LEU A 139 5.75 8.28 20.45
C LEU A 139 6.50 9.29 21.31
N GLY A 140 5.77 9.98 22.20
CA GLY A 140 6.36 10.80 23.26
C GLY A 140 6.53 9.98 24.51
N MET A 141 7.76 9.90 25.05
CA MET A 141 8.05 9.25 26.34
C MET A 141 8.64 10.22 27.33
N GLY A 142 8.20 10.14 28.58
CA GLY A 142 8.77 10.87 29.69
C GLY A 142 8.97 9.96 30.88
N CYS A 143 10.14 10.05 31.54
CA CYS A 143 10.39 9.35 32.81
C CYS A 143 10.99 10.31 33.83
N ARG A 144 10.84 9.95 35.10
CA ARG A 144 11.52 10.67 36.18
C ARG A 144 13.01 10.31 36.16
N LYS A 145 13.85 11.28 36.43
CA LYS A 145 15.32 11.16 36.32
C LYS A 145 15.93 10.11 37.29
N ASP A 146 15.19 9.74 38.32
CA ASP A 146 15.58 8.80 39.39
C ASP A 146 15.01 7.38 39.18
N MET A 147 14.26 7.12 38.09
CA MET A 147 13.77 5.79 37.81
C MET A 147 14.82 4.96 37.07
N GLN A 148 15.37 3.96 37.79
CA GLN A 148 16.11 2.85 37.18
C GLN A 148 15.08 1.81 36.72
N GLY A 149 14.60 1.91 35.48
CA GLY A 149 13.63 0.98 34.93
C GLY A 149 14.27 0.00 33.94
N ASP A 150 13.75 -1.22 33.90
CA ASP A 150 14.10 -2.19 32.87
C ASP A 150 13.53 -1.70 31.52
N PRO A 151 14.37 -1.49 30.48
CA PRO A 151 13.90 -1.08 29.16
C PRO A 151 12.85 -2.02 28.54
N THR A 152 12.88 -3.31 28.92
CA THR A 152 11.93 -4.32 28.46
C THR A 152 10.50 -3.98 28.90
N VAL A 153 10.32 -3.47 30.10
CA VAL A 153 9.00 -3.07 30.63
C VAL A 153 8.41 -1.91 29.82
N VAL A 154 9.25 -0.95 29.43
CA VAL A 154 8.82 0.18 28.60
C VAL A 154 8.37 -0.30 27.21
N TYR A 155 9.14 -1.21 26.63
CA TYR A 155 8.82 -1.77 25.32
C TYR A 155 7.50 -2.55 25.32
N GLU A 156 7.28 -3.42 26.33
CA GLU A 156 6.02 -4.14 26.45
C GLU A 156 4.83 -3.19 26.71
N HIS A 157 5.03 -2.15 27.51
CA HIS A 157 3.99 -1.14 27.74
C HIS A 157 3.60 -0.41 26.41
N ILE A 158 4.58 -0.06 25.58
CA ILE A 158 4.32 0.54 24.27
C ILE A 158 3.47 -0.39 23.41
N LYS A 159 3.83 -1.68 23.34
CA LYS A 159 3.05 -2.68 22.60
C LYS A 159 1.62 -2.79 23.11
N ASP A 160 1.45 -2.82 24.43
CA ASP A 160 0.13 -2.90 25.04
C ASP A 160 -0.73 -1.68 24.68
N VAL A 161 -0.16 -0.47 24.77
CA VAL A 161 -0.87 0.76 24.37
C VAL A 161 -1.26 0.74 22.90
N LEU A 162 -0.37 0.33 22.00
CA LEU A 162 -0.68 0.22 20.58
C LEU A 162 -1.80 -0.79 20.33
N ARG A 163 -1.73 -1.96 20.97
CA ARG A 163 -2.75 -3.01 20.87
C ARG A 163 -4.11 -2.52 21.40
N ASP A 164 -4.15 -1.90 22.57
CA ASP A 164 -5.38 -1.39 23.19
C ASP A 164 -6.03 -0.28 22.35
N LYS A 165 -5.22 0.49 21.62
CA LYS A 165 -5.68 1.51 20.66
C LYS A 165 -5.92 0.96 19.27
N ARG A 166 -5.71 -0.35 19.05
CA ARG A 166 -5.82 -1.00 17.73
C ARG A 166 -4.96 -0.32 16.66
N LEU A 167 -3.74 0.07 17.03
CA LEU A 167 -2.78 0.71 16.13
C LEU A 167 -1.74 -0.29 15.65
N TYR A 168 -1.27 -0.11 14.42
CA TYR A 168 -0.16 -0.88 13.89
C TYR A 168 1.18 -0.34 14.42
N PRO A 169 2.07 -1.19 14.97
CA PRO A 169 3.42 -0.77 15.37
C PRO A 169 4.23 -0.20 14.19
N GLU A 170 3.98 -0.68 12.98
CA GLU A 170 4.62 -0.23 11.73
C GLU A 170 4.28 1.23 11.38
N ALA A 171 3.26 1.81 12.02
CA ALA A 171 2.89 3.21 11.85
C ALA A 171 3.76 4.18 12.65
N LEU A 172 4.63 3.69 13.53
CA LEU A 172 5.59 4.53 14.27
C LEU A 172 6.66 5.06 13.30
N ALA A 173 6.85 6.40 13.34
CA ALA A 173 7.80 7.13 12.53
C ALA A 173 9.21 7.13 13.18
#